data_87e1cf5969aa3523151158ab5ac15d50
#
_entry.id   87e1cf5969aa3523151158ab5ac15d50
#
_cell.length_a   1.000
_cell.length_b   1.000
_cell.length_c   1.000
_cell.angle_alpha   90.00
_cell.angle_beta   90.00
_cell.angle_gamma   90.00
#
_symmetry.space_group_name_H-M   'P 1'
#
loop_
_entity.id
_entity.type
_entity.pdbx_description
1 polymer ?
#
loop_
_entity_poly.entity_id
_entity_poly.type
_entity_poly.pdbx_seq_one_letter_code
_entity_poly.pdbx_strand_id
1 'polypeptide(L)'
;AGNLINHYILSCPLDWSPRRFRFSKDGNYAYMIFELRNGIHVYHYHVIDNDNPEFDLVQTITTMDPKEDEVCSGTTMEFSEDGKYLYCTDAGINAVFIYEVDQETGKLTSVCSNRIGGEFPKAIAVFPDGRHFMCVNHDSNSIGIFSINYEGKYFLMHGKPVEVETPNCVCIHKLE
;
A
#
# COMPACT_ATOMS: atom_id res chain seq x y z
N ALA A 1 13.92 -7.75 29.84
CA ALA A 1 13.11 -8.45 28.85
C ALA A 1 11.71 -7.85 28.88
N GLY A 2 11.27 -7.24 27.78
CA GLY A 2 9.92 -6.66 27.67
C GLY A 2 8.89 -7.77 27.47
N ASN A 3 7.76 -7.66 28.15
CA ASN A 3 6.61 -8.52 27.92
C ASN A 3 5.73 -7.88 26.84
N LEU A 4 5.27 -8.69 25.89
CA LEU A 4 4.22 -8.26 24.96
C LEU A 4 2.88 -8.29 25.72
N ILE A 5 2.21 -7.16 25.76
CA ILE A 5 0.86 -7.02 26.32
C ILE A 5 -0.08 -6.51 25.24
N ASN A 6 -1.35 -6.85 25.33
CA ASN A 6 -2.36 -6.37 24.41
C ASN A 6 -2.85 -5.01 24.89
N HIS A 7 -2.41 -3.93 24.24
CA HIS A 7 -2.74 -2.56 24.62
C HIS A 7 -4.03 -2.04 23.98
N TYR A 8 -4.29 -2.44 22.73
CA TYR A 8 -5.38 -1.90 21.96
C TYR A 8 -5.88 -2.88 20.89
N ILE A 9 -7.17 -2.88 20.66
CA ILE A 9 -7.81 -3.61 19.57
C ILE A 9 -8.49 -2.60 18.66
N LEU A 10 -7.89 -2.37 17.49
CA LEU A 10 -8.50 -1.56 16.45
C LEU A 10 -9.53 -2.40 15.68
N SER A 11 -10.81 -2.09 15.88
CA SER A 11 -11.90 -2.79 15.20
C SER A 11 -12.14 -2.21 13.82
N CYS A 12 -12.41 -3.07 12.85
CA CYS A 12 -12.85 -2.69 11.51
C CYS A 12 -14.24 -3.29 11.22
N PRO A 13 -14.96 -2.81 10.18
CA PRO A 13 -16.23 -3.38 9.80
C PRO A 13 -16.12 -4.88 9.50
N LEU A 14 -17.19 -5.63 9.78
CA LEU A 14 -17.27 -7.05 9.44
C LEU A 14 -17.09 -7.26 7.93
N ASP A 15 -16.48 -8.38 7.56
CA ASP A 15 -16.25 -8.79 6.16
C ASP A 15 -15.30 -7.89 5.36
N TRP A 16 -14.51 -7.04 6.02
CA TRP A 16 -13.49 -6.21 5.33
C TRP A 16 -12.13 -6.89 5.24
N SER A 17 -11.79 -7.77 6.17
CA SER A 17 -10.52 -8.51 6.19
C SER A 17 -9.27 -7.60 6.12
N PRO A 18 -8.83 -7.01 7.26
CA PRO A 18 -7.64 -6.18 7.28
C PRO A 18 -6.40 -6.99 6.88
N ARG A 19 -5.65 -6.50 5.91
CA ARG A 19 -4.53 -7.24 5.29
C ARG A 19 -3.16 -6.69 5.63
N ARG A 20 -2.97 -5.38 5.50
CA ARG A 20 -1.71 -4.69 5.74
C ARG A 20 -1.94 -3.41 6.51
N PHE A 21 -1.03 -3.11 7.42
CA PHE A 21 -1.04 -1.90 8.23
C PHE A 21 0.32 -1.22 8.14
N ARG A 22 0.34 0.10 7.96
CA ARG A 22 1.55 0.91 7.88
C ARG A 22 1.37 2.22 8.61
N PHE A 23 2.41 2.68 9.29
CA PHE A 23 2.46 4.03 9.81
C PHE A 23 3.11 4.97 8.77
N SER A 24 2.70 6.25 8.80
CA SER A 24 3.43 7.33 8.14
C SER A 24 4.86 7.44 8.70
N LYS A 25 5.73 8.11 7.96
CA LYS A 25 7.14 8.22 8.34
C LYS A 25 7.34 8.97 9.65
N ASP A 26 6.49 9.94 9.96
CA ASP A 26 6.47 10.72 11.21
C ASP A 26 5.75 10.00 12.37
N GLY A 27 5.04 8.90 12.07
CA GLY A 27 4.29 8.11 13.04
C GLY A 27 2.93 8.68 13.43
N ASN A 28 2.49 9.80 12.84
CA ASN A 28 1.23 10.46 13.23
C ASN A 28 -0.01 9.85 12.57
N TYR A 29 0.17 9.14 11.47
CA TYR A 29 -0.93 8.52 10.74
C TYR A 29 -0.68 7.04 10.52
N ALA A 30 -1.77 6.28 10.45
CA ALA A 30 -1.75 4.86 10.16
C ALA A 30 -2.72 4.53 9.02
N TYR A 31 -2.33 3.58 8.19
CA TYR A 31 -3.04 3.19 6.99
C TYR A 31 -3.31 1.70 7.02
N MET A 32 -4.54 1.30 6.71
CA MET A 32 -4.98 -0.09 6.68
C MET A 32 -5.65 -0.39 5.36
N ILE A 33 -5.10 -1.35 4.59
CA ILE A 33 -5.74 -1.86 3.38
C ILE A 33 -6.49 -3.15 3.69
N PHE A 34 -7.60 -3.34 3.01
CA PHE A 34 -8.49 -4.49 3.21
C PHE A 34 -8.46 -5.44 2.01
N GLU A 35 -8.55 -6.74 2.30
CA GLU A 35 -8.54 -7.78 1.26
C GLU A 35 -9.90 -7.94 0.60
N LEU A 36 -10.99 -7.91 1.37
CA LEU A 36 -12.35 -8.19 0.87
C LEU A 36 -13.16 -6.93 0.56
N ARG A 37 -12.53 -5.75 0.61
CA ARG A 37 -13.15 -4.48 0.24
C ARG A 37 -12.14 -3.60 -0.45
N ASN A 38 -12.61 -2.88 -1.45
CA ASN A 38 -11.78 -1.93 -2.23
C ASN A 38 -11.54 -0.66 -1.42
N GLY A 39 -10.77 -0.75 -0.35
CA GLY A 39 -10.61 0.40 0.51
C GLY A 39 -9.34 0.44 1.33
N ILE A 40 -9.01 1.67 1.68
CA ILE A 40 -7.98 2.00 2.66
C ILE A 40 -8.62 2.88 3.71
N HIS A 41 -8.43 2.52 4.98
CA HIS A 41 -8.70 3.42 6.08
C HIS A 41 -7.44 4.18 6.44
N VAL A 42 -7.59 5.47 6.66
CA VAL A 42 -6.56 6.35 7.20
C VAL A 42 -6.97 6.77 8.59
N TYR A 43 -6.06 6.60 9.54
CA TYR A 43 -6.26 6.96 10.94
C TYR A 43 -5.24 8.01 11.36
N HIS A 44 -5.69 9.00 12.12
CA HIS A 44 -4.79 9.78 12.95
C HIS A 44 -4.43 8.95 14.18
N TYR A 45 -3.15 8.77 14.42
CA TYR A 45 -2.62 8.02 15.56
C TYR A 45 -2.08 8.98 16.60
N HIS A 46 -2.44 8.79 17.83
CA HIS A 46 -1.89 9.51 18.97
C HIS A 46 -1.91 8.65 20.23
N VAL A 47 -1.15 9.06 21.21
CA VAL A 47 -1.06 8.37 22.49
C VAL A 47 -1.68 9.27 23.56
N ILE A 48 -2.68 8.74 24.27
CA ILE A 48 -3.27 9.39 25.41
C ILE A 48 -2.53 8.95 26.69
N ASP A 49 -3.01 9.38 27.85
CA ASP A 49 -2.43 9.12 29.16
C ASP A 49 -1.94 7.67 29.34
N ASN A 50 -0.69 7.51 29.84
CA ASN A 50 -0.08 6.23 30.18
C ASN A 50 0.13 5.26 29.01
N ASP A 51 0.57 5.75 27.87
CA ASP A 51 0.91 4.95 26.70
C ASP A 51 -0.29 4.23 26.02
N ASN A 52 -1.52 4.71 26.21
CA ASN A 52 -2.68 4.17 25.53
C ASN A 52 -2.77 4.71 24.09
N PRO A 53 -2.65 3.86 23.07
CA PRO A 53 -2.80 4.27 21.68
C PRO A 53 -4.26 4.57 21.33
N GLU A 54 -4.49 5.62 20.56
CA GLU A 54 -5.79 5.90 19.93
C GLU A 54 -5.65 6.06 18.42
N PHE A 55 -6.70 5.67 17.71
CA PHE A 55 -6.79 5.72 16.25
C PHE A 55 -8.12 6.34 15.84
N ASP A 56 -8.08 7.59 15.40
CA ASP A 56 -9.24 8.29 14.87
C ASP A 56 -9.33 8.11 13.37
N LEU A 57 -10.41 7.52 12.87
CA LEU A 57 -10.64 7.37 11.44
C LEU A 57 -10.85 8.75 10.80
N VAL A 58 -9.91 9.17 9.96
CA VAL A 58 -9.93 10.48 9.27
C VAL A 58 -10.33 10.40 7.80
N GLN A 59 -10.19 9.20 7.20
CA GLN A 59 -10.60 8.97 5.80
C GLN A 59 -10.88 7.50 5.55
N THR A 60 -11.89 7.24 4.73
CA THR A 60 -12.05 5.99 3.97
C THR A 60 -11.95 6.33 2.50
N ILE A 61 -11.01 5.71 1.77
CA ILE A 61 -10.85 5.91 0.33
C ILE A 61 -10.97 4.56 -0.40
N THR A 62 -11.67 4.55 -1.53
CA THR A 62 -11.80 3.34 -2.35
C THR A 62 -10.64 3.24 -3.33
N THR A 63 -10.21 2.02 -3.62
CA THR A 63 -9.17 1.71 -4.61
C THR A 63 -9.73 1.44 -6.00
N MET A 64 -11.06 1.38 -6.14
CA MET A 64 -11.73 1.11 -7.42
C MET A 64 -12.81 2.13 -7.77
N ASP A 65 -13.11 2.25 -9.07
CA ASP A 65 -14.33 2.94 -9.52
C ASP A 65 -15.55 2.16 -8.99
N PRO A 66 -16.53 2.82 -8.34
CA PRO A 66 -17.74 2.18 -7.84
C PRO A 66 -18.57 1.45 -8.92
N LYS A 67 -18.30 1.67 -10.19
CA LYS A 67 -18.95 1.02 -11.33
C LYS A 67 -18.32 -0.30 -11.76
N GLU A 68 -17.15 -0.63 -11.23
CA GLU A 68 -16.49 -1.90 -11.50
C GLU A 68 -16.93 -2.91 -10.43
N ASP A 69 -17.73 -3.87 -10.87
CA ASP A 69 -18.25 -4.99 -10.04
C ASP A 69 -17.21 -6.13 -9.99
N GLU A 70 -15.94 -5.78 -9.95
CA GLU A 70 -14.83 -6.74 -9.94
C GLU A 70 -14.46 -7.15 -8.52
N VAL A 71 -14.01 -8.40 -8.39
CA VAL A 71 -13.51 -8.94 -7.12
C VAL A 71 -12.26 -8.16 -6.71
N CYS A 72 -12.31 -7.53 -5.54
CA CYS A 72 -11.16 -6.86 -4.97
C CYS A 72 -10.33 -7.79 -4.09
N SER A 73 -9.05 -7.54 -4.05
CA SER A 73 -8.13 -8.20 -3.12
C SER A 73 -6.94 -7.28 -2.85
N GLY A 74 -7.13 -6.32 -1.97
CA GLY A 74 -6.03 -5.46 -1.51
C GLY A 74 -4.96 -6.31 -0.84
N THR A 75 -3.72 -6.29 -1.35
CA THR A 75 -2.68 -7.22 -0.88
C THR A 75 -1.60 -6.55 -0.06
N THR A 76 -1.06 -5.43 -0.50
CA THR A 76 0.01 -4.75 0.21
C THR A 76 0.02 -3.25 -0.04
N MET A 77 0.79 -2.55 0.77
CA MET A 77 1.09 -1.13 0.58
C MET A 77 2.49 -0.81 1.09
N GLU A 78 3.13 0.16 0.45
CA GLU A 78 4.46 0.66 0.80
C GLU A 78 4.58 2.15 0.49
N PHE A 79 5.30 2.88 1.33
CA PHE A 79 5.57 4.29 1.13
C PHE A 79 6.76 4.53 0.21
N SER A 80 6.76 5.68 -0.48
CA SER A 80 8.00 6.27 -1.01
C SER A 80 8.96 6.60 0.13
N GLU A 81 10.28 6.67 -0.16
CA GLU A 81 11.29 6.94 0.86
C GLU A 81 11.06 8.27 1.60
N ASP A 82 10.54 9.28 0.90
CA ASP A 82 10.21 10.58 1.48
C ASP A 82 8.84 10.63 2.20
N GLY A 83 8.06 9.54 2.13
CA GLY A 83 6.74 9.43 2.75
C GLY A 83 5.62 10.18 2.03
N LYS A 84 5.89 10.81 0.87
CA LYS A 84 4.90 11.62 0.16
C LYS A 84 3.91 10.83 -0.65
N TYR A 85 4.23 9.58 -0.98
CA TYR A 85 3.38 8.74 -1.79
C TYR A 85 3.19 7.37 -1.13
N LEU A 86 1.96 6.84 -1.24
CA LEU A 86 1.59 5.50 -0.82
C LEU A 86 1.23 4.68 -2.05
N TYR A 87 1.88 3.53 -2.21
CA TYR A 87 1.65 2.57 -3.27
C TYR A 87 0.88 1.39 -2.71
N CYS A 88 -0.17 0.99 -3.39
CA CYS A 88 -1.03 -0.13 -2.99
C CYS A 88 -1.22 -1.09 -4.15
N THR A 89 -1.35 -2.37 -3.85
CA THR A 89 -1.64 -3.40 -4.85
C THR A 89 -2.98 -4.07 -4.59
N ASP A 90 -3.66 -4.43 -5.67
CA ASP A 90 -4.87 -5.22 -5.65
C ASP A 90 -4.70 -6.44 -6.57
N ALA A 91 -4.84 -7.65 -6.00
CA ALA A 91 -4.68 -8.90 -6.73
C ALA A 91 -5.98 -9.32 -7.46
N GLY A 92 -7.13 -8.80 -7.07
CA GLY A 92 -8.39 -9.11 -7.74
C GLY A 92 -8.42 -8.57 -9.17
N ILE A 93 -7.86 -7.39 -9.38
CA ILE A 93 -7.80 -6.74 -10.70
C ILE A 93 -6.36 -6.61 -11.26
N ASN A 94 -5.37 -7.14 -10.55
CA ASN A 94 -3.95 -7.10 -10.93
C ASN A 94 -3.44 -5.68 -11.20
N ALA A 95 -3.68 -4.78 -10.25
CA ALA A 95 -3.38 -3.36 -10.39
C ALA A 95 -2.51 -2.80 -9.26
N VAL A 96 -1.88 -1.67 -9.56
CA VAL A 96 -1.21 -0.79 -8.60
C VAL A 96 -1.94 0.55 -8.58
N PHE A 97 -2.16 1.05 -7.38
CA PHE A 97 -2.73 2.37 -7.08
C PHE A 97 -1.68 3.20 -6.36
N ILE A 98 -1.53 4.45 -6.77
CA ILE A 98 -0.58 5.38 -6.19
C ILE A 98 -1.36 6.60 -5.68
N TYR A 99 -1.12 6.94 -4.43
CA TYR A 99 -1.75 8.08 -3.75
C TYR A 99 -0.68 9.05 -3.28
N GLU A 100 -0.98 10.33 -3.39
CA GLU A 100 -0.27 11.39 -2.69
C GLU A 100 -0.78 11.46 -1.25
N VAL A 101 0.15 11.62 -0.31
CA VAL A 101 -0.11 11.71 1.13
C VAL A 101 0.00 13.17 1.55
N ASP A 102 -1.10 13.74 2.01
CA ASP A 102 -1.09 15.05 2.65
C ASP A 102 -0.34 14.94 3.99
N GLN A 103 0.77 15.63 4.11
CA GLN A 103 1.68 15.50 5.27
C GLN A 103 1.11 16.14 6.56
N GLU A 104 0.09 16.99 6.46
CA GLU A 104 -0.55 17.63 7.61
C GLU A 104 -1.75 16.86 8.11
N THR A 105 -2.51 16.23 7.22
CA THR A 105 -3.76 15.55 7.54
C THR A 105 -3.71 14.04 7.38
N GLY A 106 -2.63 13.49 6.82
CA GLY A 106 -2.48 12.08 6.48
C GLY A 106 -3.39 11.59 5.34
N LYS A 107 -4.26 12.45 4.81
CA LYS A 107 -5.24 12.06 3.81
C LYS A 107 -4.60 11.70 2.47
N LEU A 108 -5.22 10.75 1.80
CA LEU A 108 -4.80 10.25 0.50
C LEU A 108 -5.57 10.93 -0.63
N THR A 109 -4.82 11.33 -1.67
CA THR A 109 -5.39 11.80 -2.94
C THR A 109 -4.86 10.90 -4.07
N SER A 110 -5.75 10.36 -4.92
CA SER A 110 -5.34 9.48 -6.02
C SER A 110 -4.47 10.23 -7.02
N VAL A 111 -3.31 9.66 -7.33
CA VAL A 111 -2.40 10.12 -8.39
C VAL A 111 -2.70 9.38 -9.68
N CYS A 112 -2.56 8.06 -9.67
CA CYS A 112 -2.83 7.19 -10.80
C CYS A 112 -3.03 5.74 -10.36
N SER A 113 -3.66 4.96 -11.26
CA SER A 113 -3.77 3.52 -11.15
C SER A 113 -3.66 2.88 -12.52
N ASN A 114 -3.14 1.66 -12.59
CA ASN A 114 -3.10 0.88 -13.81
C ASN A 114 -2.90 -0.61 -13.50
N ARG A 115 -3.36 -1.47 -14.41
CA ARG A 115 -3.04 -2.90 -14.41
C ARG A 115 -1.56 -3.10 -14.75
N ILE A 116 -0.92 -4.07 -14.11
CA ILE A 116 0.54 -4.24 -14.16
C ILE A 116 1.03 -5.29 -15.16
N GLY A 117 0.13 -5.98 -15.86
CA GLY A 117 0.49 -7.03 -16.82
C GLY A 117 1.04 -8.31 -16.19
N GLY A 118 0.99 -8.44 -14.86
CA GLY A 118 1.29 -9.66 -14.12
C GLY A 118 0.07 -10.13 -13.33
N GLU A 119 0.13 -11.29 -12.70
CA GLU A 119 -0.98 -11.88 -11.95
C GLU A 119 -0.63 -12.05 -10.47
N PHE A 120 -1.60 -11.72 -9.62
CA PHE A 120 -1.53 -11.76 -8.18
C PHE A 120 -0.36 -10.93 -7.60
N PRO A 121 -0.40 -9.59 -7.70
CA PRO A 121 0.61 -8.71 -7.10
C PRO A 121 0.59 -8.83 -5.57
N LYS A 122 1.59 -9.52 -5.02
CA LYS A 122 1.66 -9.92 -3.61
C LYS A 122 2.54 -9.03 -2.77
N ALA A 123 3.54 -8.41 -3.38
CA ALA A 123 4.42 -7.46 -2.72
C ALA A 123 4.81 -6.34 -3.67
N ILE A 124 5.08 -5.18 -3.09
CA ILE A 124 5.59 -4.00 -3.78
C ILE A 124 6.78 -3.44 -3.01
N ALA A 125 7.76 -2.89 -3.70
CA ALA A 125 8.84 -2.13 -3.09
C ALA A 125 9.13 -0.89 -3.94
N VAL A 126 9.33 0.24 -3.28
CA VAL A 126 9.62 1.52 -3.92
C VAL A 126 11.12 1.78 -3.83
N PHE A 127 11.75 2.15 -4.96
CA PHE A 127 13.17 2.46 -4.97
C PHE A 127 13.44 3.81 -4.29
N PRO A 128 14.61 3.93 -3.62
CA PRO A 128 14.99 5.18 -2.95
C PRO A 128 15.21 6.37 -3.90
N ASP A 129 15.25 6.12 -5.21
CA ASP A 129 15.40 7.17 -6.21
C ASP A 129 14.13 7.99 -6.45
N GLY A 130 13.00 7.61 -5.86
CA GLY A 130 11.70 8.26 -6.00
C GLY A 130 11.11 8.21 -7.42
N ARG A 131 11.64 7.33 -8.29
CA ARG A 131 11.23 7.22 -9.71
C ARG A 131 10.84 5.84 -10.15
N HIS A 132 11.22 4.83 -9.37
CA HIS A 132 10.96 3.44 -9.72
C HIS A 132 10.29 2.70 -8.57
N PHE A 133 9.53 1.70 -8.93
CA PHE A 133 9.02 0.69 -8.00
C PHE A 133 9.01 -0.68 -8.68
N MET A 134 8.99 -1.73 -7.89
CA MET A 134 8.82 -3.08 -8.40
C MET A 134 7.62 -3.74 -7.77
N CYS A 135 6.98 -4.60 -8.54
CA CYS A 135 5.84 -5.39 -8.12
C CYS A 135 6.14 -6.88 -8.31
N VAL A 136 5.86 -7.65 -7.27
CA VAL A 136 6.08 -9.09 -7.23
C VAL A 136 4.77 -9.80 -7.55
N ASN A 137 4.72 -10.48 -8.70
CA ASN A 137 3.53 -11.12 -9.24
C ASN A 137 3.64 -12.63 -9.03
N HIS A 138 2.93 -13.13 -8.00
CA HIS A 138 3.07 -14.50 -7.52
C HIS A 138 2.65 -15.54 -8.55
N ASP A 139 1.45 -15.39 -9.13
CA ASP A 139 0.85 -16.40 -10.00
C ASP A 139 1.43 -16.37 -11.42
N SER A 140 1.93 -15.22 -11.88
CA SER A 140 2.63 -15.12 -13.16
C SER A 140 4.14 -15.31 -13.07
N ASN A 141 4.68 -15.75 -11.92
CA ASN A 141 6.11 -16.05 -11.73
C ASN A 141 7.03 -14.92 -12.20
N SER A 142 6.70 -13.67 -11.84
CA SER A 142 7.41 -12.51 -12.40
C SER A 142 7.58 -11.37 -11.41
N ILE A 143 8.60 -10.55 -11.67
CA ILE A 143 8.78 -9.25 -11.03
C ILE A 143 8.77 -8.19 -12.12
N GLY A 144 7.79 -7.28 -12.06
CA GLY A 144 7.73 -6.09 -12.92
C GLY A 144 8.44 -4.92 -12.26
N ILE A 145 9.26 -4.19 -13.03
CA ILE A 145 9.85 -2.91 -12.61
C ILE A 145 9.15 -1.80 -13.40
N PHE A 146 8.82 -0.72 -12.72
CA PHE A 146 8.04 0.39 -13.29
C PHE A 146 8.72 1.71 -13.01
N SER A 147 8.61 2.64 -13.98
CA SER A 147 8.95 4.04 -13.81
C SER A 147 7.69 4.86 -13.61
N ILE A 148 7.68 5.75 -12.61
CA ILE A 148 6.56 6.64 -12.28
C ILE A 148 6.82 8.06 -12.77
N ASN A 149 5.79 8.67 -13.34
CA ASN A 149 5.71 10.11 -13.63
C ASN A 149 4.54 10.71 -12.82
N TYR A 150 4.85 11.34 -11.70
CA TYR A 150 3.83 11.92 -10.82
C TYR A 150 3.09 13.11 -11.44
N GLU A 151 3.80 13.95 -12.20
CA GLU A 151 3.19 15.11 -12.89
C GLU A 151 2.25 14.66 -14.01
N GLY A 152 2.68 13.67 -14.80
CA GLY A 152 1.88 13.08 -15.87
C GLY A 152 0.80 12.11 -15.36
N LYS A 153 0.84 11.73 -14.08
CA LYS A 153 -0.09 10.81 -13.41
C LYS A 153 -0.19 9.44 -14.11
N TYR A 154 0.96 8.86 -14.40
CA TYR A 154 1.04 7.50 -14.97
C TYR A 154 2.32 6.80 -14.54
N PHE A 155 2.33 5.47 -14.67
CA PHE A 155 3.54 4.66 -14.60
C PHE A 155 3.60 3.68 -15.77
N LEU A 156 4.82 3.31 -16.15
CA LEU A 156 5.08 2.39 -17.27
C LEU A 156 6.07 1.32 -16.84
N MET A 157 5.90 0.12 -17.37
CA MET A 157 6.85 -0.96 -17.17
C MET A 157 8.21 -0.60 -17.77
N HIS A 158 9.27 -0.78 -17.00
CA HIS A 158 10.65 -0.56 -17.40
C HIS A 158 11.28 -1.89 -17.85
N GLY A 159 11.33 -2.08 -19.16
CA GLY A 159 11.88 -3.30 -19.75
C GLY A 159 10.93 -4.50 -19.70
N LYS A 160 11.52 -5.70 -19.68
CA LYS A 160 10.77 -6.96 -19.55
C LYS A 160 10.71 -7.39 -18.09
N PRO A 161 9.64 -8.07 -17.67
CA PRO A 161 9.58 -8.67 -16.34
C PRO A 161 10.75 -9.65 -16.12
N VAL A 162 11.21 -9.72 -14.88
CA VAL A 162 12.21 -10.71 -14.45
C VAL A 162 11.45 -11.98 -14.03
N GLU A 163 11.84 -13.12 -14.56
CA GLU A 163 11.25 -14.42 -14.20
C GLU A 163 11.77 -14.87 -12.84
N VAL A 164 10.87 -15.13 -11.90
CA VAL A 164 11.14 -15.65 -10.56
C VAL A 164 10.00 -16.57 -10.18
N GLU A 165 10.30 -17.81 -9.85
CA GLU A 165 9.28 -18.81 -9.49
C GLU A 165 8.58 -18.45 -8.17
N THR A 166 7.25 -18.33 -8.21
CA THR A 166 6.34 -18.07 -7.07
C THR A 166 6.85 -17.02 -6.06
N PRO A 167 7.22 -15.81 -6.51
CA PRO A 167 7.83 -14.81 -5.63
C PRO A 167 6.77 -14.29 -4.64
N ASN A 168 7.15 -14.11 -3.38
CA ASN A 168 6.22 -13.75 -2.30
C ASN A 168 6.48 -12.40 -1.65
N CYS A 169 7.72 -11.99 -1.60
CA CYS A 169 8.12 -10.74 -0.96
C CYS A 169 9.33 -10.14 -1.65
N VAL A 170 9.54 -8.86 -1.42
CA VAL A 170 10.69 -8.10 -1.93
C VAL A 170 11.13 -7.08 -0.90
N CYS A 171 12.42 -6.85 -0.85
CA CYS A 171 13.03 -5.78 -0.05
C CYS A 171 14.12 -5.12 -0.89
N ILE A 172 14.18 -3.80 -0.85
CA ILE A 172 15.25 -3.02 -1.46
C ILE A 172 16.15 -2.53 -0.35
N HIS A 173 17.45 -2.79 -0.49
CA HIS A 173 18.48 -2.28 0.42
C HIS A 173 19.48 -1.42 -0.36
N LYS A 174 19.70 -0.19 0.12
CA LYS A 174 20.72 0.68 -0.44
C LYS A 174 22.08 0.22 0.07
N LEU A 175 22.98 -0.10 -0.84
CA LEU A 175 24.37 -0.36 -0.50
C LEU A 175 25.07 0.97 -0.24
N GLU A 176 25.82 1.03 0.85
CA GLU A 176 26.67 2.16 1.20
C GLU A 176 27.89 2.26 0.29
#